data_c02162f277753640854c1e7f0c151e3d
#
_entry.id   c02162f277753640854c1e7f0c151e3d
#
_cell.length_a   1.000
_cell.length_b   1.000
_cell.length_c   1.000
_cell.angle_alpha   90.00
_cell.angle_beta   90.00
_cell.angle_gamma   90.00
#
_symmetry.space_group_name_H-M   'P 1'
#
loop_
_entity.id
_entity.type
_entity.pdbx_description
1 polymer ?
#
loop_
_entity_poly.entity_id
_entity_poly.type
_entity_poly.pdbx_seq_one_letter_code
_entity_poly.pdbx_strand_id
1 'polypeptide(L)'
;HRRRCCQAALLGLAVCAWPMASTRADDRPVQPPRATQAEAVAMVKKAIAQYKRDGAQKTFADIMDLHGGYRSKDLYVWVTDLNTGFTVAHGVNPRMLGKNLTYIRDADGRAFVLNLQKFARAGQSGWVDYKWPNPVSNVIESKTTYVEPLGNLAFCAGVYQPAKP
;
A
#
# COMPACT_ATOMS: atom_id res chain seq x y z
N HIS A 1 1.38 95.41 -15.45
CA HIS A 1 2.39 95.04 -16.44
C HIS A 1 2.89 93.64 -16.20
N ARG A 2 2.89 92.87 -17.25
CA ARG A 2 3.53 91.56 -17.44
C ARG A 2 2.90 90.36 -16.70
N ARG A 3 2.11 89.66 -17.45
CA ARG A 3 1.63 88.28 -17.23
C ARG A 3 2.79 87.35 -17.37
N ARG A 4 2.97 86.43 -16.41
CA ARG A 4 3.85 85.25 -16.55
C ARG A 4 2.98 84.00 -16.39
N CYS A 5 2.89 83.25 -17.47
CA CYS A 5 2.28 81.92 -17.51
C CYS A 5 3.11 80.93 -16.68
N CYS A 6 2.45 80.23 -15.76
CA CYS A 6 2.99 79.05 -15.17
C CYS A 6 2.52 77.82 -15.96
N GLN A 7 3.43 77.17 -16.60
CA GLN A 7 3.21 75.85 -17.20
C GLN A 7 3.21 74.79 -16.07
N ALA A 8 2.13 74.10 -15.91
CA ALA A 8 2.03 72.96 -15.05
C ALA A 8 2.55 71.72 -15.80
N ALA A 9 3.62 71.13 -15.31
CA ALA A 9 4.13 69.84 -15.79
C ALA A 9 3.32 68.69 -15.16
N LEU A 10 2.60 67.96 -15.98
CA LEU A 10 1.93 66.68 -15.61
C LEU A 10 2.96 65.58 -15.59
N LEU A 11 3.34 65.10 -14.41
CA LEU A 11 4.10 63.87 -14.21
C LEU A 11 3.16 62.67 -14.31
N GLY A 12 3.25 61.94 -15.43
CA GLY A 12 2.57 60.68 -15.62
C GLY A 12 3.21 59.56 -14.80
N LEU A 13 2.50 59.06 -13.81
CA LEU A 13 2.85 57.83 -13.09
C LEU A 13 2.51 56.62 -13.98
N ALA A 14 3.52 56.00 -14.58
CA ALA A 14 3.41 54.72 -15.24
C ALA A 14 3.31 53.62 -14.17
N VAL A 15 2.12 53.10 -13.97
CA VAL A 15 1.88 51.91 -13.13
C VAL A 15 2.29 50.68 -13.94
N CYS A 16 3.47 50.13 -13.66
CA CYS A 16 3.87 48.81 -14.18
C CYS A 16 3.02 47.72 -13.49
N ALA A 17 1.99 47.25 -14.20
CA ALA A 17 1.25 46.06 -13.83
C ALA A 17 2.12 44.82 -14.10
N TRP A 18 2.69 44.24 -13.05
CA TRP A 18 3.32 42.92 -13.14
C TRP A 18 2.22 41.87 -13.28
N PRO A 19 2.31 40.96 -14.26
CA PRO A 19 1.37 39.83 -14.32
C PRO A 19 1.67 38.92 -13.12
N MET A 20 0.76 38.88 -12.16
CA MET A 20 0.76 37.83 -11.14
C MET A 20 0.49 36.51 -11.87
N ALA A 21 1.54 35.72 -12.07
CA ALA A 21 1.41 34.34 -12.47
C ALA A 21 0.69 33.59 -11.32
N SER A 22 -0.59 33.33 -11.51
CA SER A 22 -1.34 32.43 -10.64
C SER A 22 -0.74 31.04 -10.77
N THR A 23 0.12 30.67 -9.85
CA THR A 23 0.48 29.26 -9.65
C THR A 23 -0.78 28.54 -9.20
N ARG A 24 -1.47 27.89 -10.16
CA ARG A 24 -2.49 26.92 -9.80
C ARG A 24 -1.79 25.85 -8.99
N ALA A 25 -2.07 25.80 -7.70
CA ALA A 25 -1.76 24.66 -6.89
C ALA A 25 -2.40 23.45 -7.59
N ASP A 26 -1.60 22.40 -7.82
CA ASP A 26 -2.08 21.14 -8.39
C ASP A 26 -3.04 20.53 -7.36
N ASP A 27 -4.34 20.71 -7.60
CA ASP A 27 -5.43 20.30 -6.71
C ASP A 27 -5.74 18.80 -6.83
N ARG A 28 -4.74 18.03 -7.29
CA ARG A 28 -4.84 16.57 -7.30
C ARG A 28 -4.83 16.06 -5.86
N PRO A 29 -5.82 15.23 -5.47
CA PRO A 29 -5.82 14.65 -4.13
C PRO A 29 -4.51 13.90 -3.89
N VAL A 30 -3.82 14.27 -2.80
CA VAL A 30 -2.58 13.61 -2.38
C VAL A 30 -2.91 12.12 -2.15
N GLN A 31 -2.44 11.28 -3.06
CA GLN A 31 -2.61 9.83 -2.92
C GLN A 31 -1.81 9.37 -1.70
N PRO A 32 -2.41 8.54 -0.83
CA PRO A 32 -1.67 7.99 0.29
C PRO A 32 -0.44 7.22 -0.20
N PRO A 33 0.68 7.26 0.56
CA PRO A 33 1.90 6.59 0.16
C PRO A 33 1.66 5.10 -0.02
N ARG A 34 2.06 4.56 -1.18
CA ARG A 34 1.91 3.16 -1.54
C ARG A 34 3.20 2.40 -1.30
N ALA A 35 3.09 1.14 -0.95
CA ALA A 35 4.23 0.25 -0.81
C ALA A 35 4.69 -0.27 -2.20
N THR A 36 5.96 -0.64 -2.26
CA THR A 36 6.60 -1.22 -3.43
C THR A 36 6.72 -2.74 -3.31
N GLN A 37 6.92 -3.43 -4.43
CA GLN A 37 7.17 -4.87 -4.43
C GLN A 37 8.44 -5.23 -3.65
N ALA A 38 9.49 -4.41 -3.71
CA ALA A 38 10.71 -4.63 -2.94
C ALA A 38 10.44 -4.56 -1.42
N GLU A 39 9.61 -3.61 -0.98
CA GLU A 39 9.19 -3.53 0.43
C GLU A 39 8.36 -4.76 0.85
N ALA A 40 7.50 -5.29 -0.02
CA ALA A 40 6.72 -6.50 0.26
C ALA A 40 7.62 -7.73 0.44
N VAL A 41 8.56 -7.94 -0.47
CA VAL A 41 9.57 -9.02 -0.36
C VAL A 41 10.38 -8.89 0.92
N ALA A 42 10.88 -7.68 1.22
CA ALA A 42 11.67 -7.42 2.42
C ALA A 42 10.87 -7.72 3.71
N MET A 43 9.59 -7.33 3.74
CA MET A 43 8.73 -7.55 4.90
C MET A 43 8.40 -9.03 5.11
N VAL A 44 8.18 -9.81 4.05
CA VAL A 44 8.01 -11.27 4.13
C VAL A 44 9.29 -11.94 4.65
N LYS A 45 10.45 -11.58 4.10
CA LYS A 45 11.73 -12.12 4.55
C LYS A 45 12.03 -11.77 6.01
N LYS A 46 11.69 -10.56 6.45
CA LYS A 46 11.77 -10.15 7.85
C LYS A 46 10.92 -11.06 8.74
N ALA A 47 9.67 -11.33 8.34
CA ALA A 47 8.76 -12.20 9.09
C ALA A 47 9.28 -13.64 9.17
N ILE A 48 9.80 -14.18 8.07
CA ILE A 48 10.43 -15.51 8.03
C ILE A 48 11.68 -15.57 8.92
N ALA A 49 12.52 -14.55 8.88
CA ALA A 49 13.71 -14.48 9.73
C ALA A 49 13.33 -14.44 11.22
N GLN A 50 12.33 -13.67 11.58
CA GLN A 50 11.81 -13.64 12.94
C GLN A 50 11.22 -15.00 13.35
N TYR A 51 10.43 -15.62 12.48
CA TYR A 51 9.85 -16.93 12.74
C TYR A 51 10.92 -17.99 13.05
N LYS A 52 12.01 -17.99 12.28
CA LYS A 52 13.16 -18.90 12.51
C LYS A 52 13.87 -18.63 13.84
N ARG A 53 13.94 -17.39 14.28
CA ARG A 53 14.64 -16.98 15.50
C ARG A 53 13.76 -17.13 16.75
N ASP A 54 12.51 -16.66 16.69
CA ASP A 54 11.63 -16.41 17.84
C ASP A 54 10.44 -17.37 17.89
N GLY A 55 10.21 -18.16 16.84
CA GLY A 55 9.10 -19.11 16.74
C GLY A 55 7.76 -18.50 16.35
N ALA A 56 6.75 -19.37 16.24
CA ALA A 56 5.41 -19.04 15.75
C ALA A 56 4.69 -18.02 16.64
N GLN A 57 4.65 -18.29 17.94
CA GLN A 57 3.86 -17.49 18.89
C GLN A 57 4.24 -16.01 18.86
N LYS A 58 5.53 -15.72 18.99
CA LYS A 58 6.06 -14.35 18.98
C LYS A 58 5.84 -13.68 17.63
N THR A 59 6.17 -14.37 16.53
CA THR A 59 6.07 -13.81 15.19
C THR A 59 4.62 -13.49 14.81
N PHE A 60 3.70 -14.39 15.09
CA PHE A 60 2.28 -14.16 14.75
C PHE A 60 1.67 -13.07 15.62
N ALA A 61 2.05 -12.98 16.90
CA ALA A 61 1.64 -11.87 17.75
C ALA A 61 2.11 -10.53 17.19
N ASP A 62 3.38 -10.42 16.79
CA ASP A 62 3.94 -9.18 16.24
C ASP A 62 3.35 -8.83 14.86
N ILE A 63 3.03 -9.82 14.02
CA ILE A 63 2.31 -9.57 12.75
C ILE A 63 0.92 -8.96 13.00
N MET A 64 0.24 -9.39 14.04
CA MET A 64 -1.10 -8.93 14.40
C MET A 64 -1.10 -7.62 15.19
N ASP A 65 0.01 -7.27 15.83
CA ASP A 65 0.16 -6.01 16.55
C ASP A 65 0.28 -4.84 15.56
N LEU A 66 -0.51 -3.79 15.79
CA LEU A 66 -0.46 -2.55 15.00
C LEU A 66 0.92 -1.88 15.03
N HIS A 67 1.69 -2.11 16.08
CA HIS A 67 3.03 -1.55 16.31
C HIS A 67 4.16 -2.57 16.11
N GLY A 68 3.84 -3.81 15.75
CA GLY A 68 4.79 -4.92 15.60
C GLY A 68 5.75 -4.82 14.40
N GLY A 69 5.58 -3.80 13.56
CA GLY A 69 6.49 -3.54 12.42
C GLY A 69 6.25 -4.41 11.19
N TYR A 70 5.03 -5.01 11.07
CA TYR A 70 4.57 -5.79 9.92
C TYR A 70 3.42 -5.10 9.16
N ARG A 71 3.29 -3.79 9.37
CA ARG A 71 2.42 -2.89 8.61
C ARG A 71 3.21 -1.64 8.25
N SER A 72 3.07 -1.18 7.02
CA SER A 72 3.63 0.10 6.57
C SER A 72 2.87 0.57 5.34
N LYS A 73 2.39 1.81 5.33
CA LYS A 73 1.58 2.34 4.23
C LYS A 73 0.31 1.46 4.06
N ASP A 74 0.10 0.91 2.86
CA ASP A 74 -0.96 -0.06 2.53
C ASP A 74 -0.48 -1.52 2.57
N LEU A 75 0.77 -1.77 2.93
CA LEU A 75 1.40 -3.09 3.03
C LEU A 75 1.18 -3.72 4.41
N TYR A 76 0.90 -5.02 4.42
CA TYR A 76 0.83 -5.85 5.62
C TYR A 76 1.18 -7.29 5.32
N VAL A 77 1.64 -8.02 6.36
CA VAL A 77 1.88 -9.47 6.29
C VAL A 77 0.64 -10.24 6.72
N TRP A 78 0.42 -11.37 6.08
CA TRP A 78 -0.47 -12.41 6.53
C TRP A 78 0.14 -13.79 6.28
N VAL A 79 -0.26 -14.77 7.10
CA VAL A 79 0.30 -16.12 7.05
C VAL A 79 -0.82 -17.14 7.03
N THR A 80 -0.70 -18.14 6.16
CA THR A 80 -1.61 -19.29 6.10
C THR A 80 -0.87 -20.59 6.34
N ASP A 81 -1.50 -21.50 7.06
CA ASP A 81 -1.04 -22.88 7.21
C ASP A 81 -1.46 -23.67 5.95
N LEU A 82 -0.50 -24.29 5.30
CA LEU A 82 -0.72 -25.01 4.04
C LEU A 82 -1.41 -26.37 4.25
N ASN A 83 -1.31 -26.98 5.42
CA ASN A 83 -1.94 -28.28 5.70
C ASN A 83 -3.45 -28.09 5.89
N THR A 84 -3.85 -27.08 6.64
CA THR A 84 -5.24 -26.83 7.02
C THR A 84 -5.93 -25.81 6.15
N GLY A 85 -5.17 -24.93 5.48
CA GLY A 85 -5.67 -23.75 4.74
C GLY A 85 -6.10 -22.59 5.65
N PHE A 86 -5.91 -22.69 6.97
CA PHE A 86 -6.31 -21.64 7.90
C PHE A 86 -5.33 -20.49 7.93
N THR A 87 -5.87 -19.29 8.06
CA THR A 87 -5.07 -18.08 8.34
C THR A 87 -4.64 -18.09 9.79
N VAL A 88 -3.32 -18.08 10.03
CA VAL A 88 -2.72 -18.13 11.38
C VAL A 88 -2.22 -16.77 11.86
N ALA A 89 -2.01 -15.80 10.97
CA ALA A 89 -1.74 -14.41 11.30
C ALA A 89 -2.26 -13.49 10.19
N HIS A 90 -2.72 -12.27 10.55
CA HIS A 90 -3.18 -11.29 9.56
C HIS A 90 -3.03 -9.85 10.10
N GLY A 91 -2.14 -9.06 9.47
CA GLY A 91 -1.69 -7.77 9.96
C GLY A 91 -2.72 -6.64 10.01
N VAL A 92 -3.88 -6.76 9.32
CA VAL A 92 -4.89 -5.68 9.28
C VAL A 92 -6.31 -6.13 9.59
N ASN A 93 -6.59 -7.43 9.54
CA ASN A 93 -7.96 -7.92 9.77
C ASN A 93 -7.96 -9.17 10.66
N PRO A 94 -8.16 -9.01 11.97
CA PRO A 94 -8.17 -10.13 12.90
C PRO A 94 -9.34 -11.10 12.67
N ARG A 95 -10.40 -10.70 11.96
CA ARG A 95 -11.53 -11.57 11.63
C ARG A 95 -11.17 -12.67 10.65
N MET A 96 -10.01 -12.57 9.98
CA MET A 96 -9.48 -13.60 9.09
C MET A 96 -8.79 -14.74 9.84
N LEU A 97 -8.43 -14.55 11.11
CA LEU A 97 -7.81 -15.60 11.93
C LEU A 97 -8.72 -16.83 12.06
N GLY A 98 -8.11 -18.00 11.91
CA GLY A 98 -8.83 -19.27 11.98
C GLY A 98 -9.84 -19.50 10.85
N LYS A 99 -9.83 -18.68 9.79
CA LYS A 99 -10.64 -18.88 8.61
C LYS A 99 -9.84 -19.59 7.53
N ASN A 100 -10.47 -20.59 6.88
CA ASN A 100 -9.93 -21.18 5.67
C ASN A 100 -10.33 -20.29 4.49
N LEU A 101 -9.34 -19.57 3.95
CA LEU A 101 -9.54 -18.64 2.84
C LEU A 101 -9.19 -19.26 1.48
N THR A 102 -8.88 -20.55 1.41
CA THR A 102 -8.39 -21.23 0.19
C THR A 102 -9.30 -20.98 -1.01
N TYR A 103 -10.60 -20.98 -0.81
CA TYR A 103 -11.57 -20.84 -1.89
C TYR A 103 -12.24 -19.47 -1.97
N ILE A 104 -11.74 -18.49 -1.19
CA ILE A 104 -12.23 -17.12 -1.30
C ILE A 104 -11.94 -16.59 -2.72
N ARG A 105 -12.88 -15.82 -3.25
CA ARG A 105 -12.74 -15.21 -4.57
C ARG A 105 -12.67 -13.69 -4.45
N ASP A 106 -11.89 -13.10 -5.33
CA ASP A 106 -11.87 -11.65 -5.50
C ASP A 106 -13.10 -11.16 -6.29
N ALA A 107 -13.15 -9.83 -6.52
CA ALA A 107 -14.26 -9.21 -7.28
C ALA A 107 -14.38 -9.72 -8.73
N ASP A 108 -13.31 -10.28 -9.31
CA ASP A 108 -13.29 -10.87 -10.66
C ASP A 108 -13.51 -12.39 -10.62
N GLY A 109 -13.84 -12.99 -9.46
CA GLY A 109 -14.07 -14.41 -9.28
C GLY A 109 -12.80 -15.27 -9.19
N ARG A 110 -11.61 -14.69 -9.03
CA ARG A 110 -10.33 -15.41 -8.97
C ARG A 110 -10.09 -15.99 -7.58
N ALA A 111 -9.77 -17.29 -7.51
CA ALA A 111 -9.37 -17.97 -6.27
C ALA A 111 -7.90 -17.69 -5.96
N PHE A 112 -7.57 -16.47 -5.59
CA PHE A 112 -6.19 -15.98 -5.45
C PHE A 112 -5.42 -16.68 -4.31
N VAL A 113 -6.08 -16.99 -3.18
CA VAL A 113 -5.43 -17.71 -2.07
C VAL A 113 -5.02 -19.11 -2.50
N LEU A 114 -5.86 -19.82 -3.25
CA LEU A 114 -5.51 -21.11 -3.82
C LEU A 114 -4.28 -21.02 -4.72
N ASN A 115 -4.16 -19.98 -5.52
CA ASN A 115 -3.00 -19.78 -6.38
C ASN A 115 -1.72 -19.46 -5.58
N LEU A 116 -1.79 -18.64 -4.53
CA LEU A 116 -0.69 -18.42 -3.60
C LEU A 116 -0.24 -19.72 -2.92
N GLN A 117 -1.20 -20.53 -2.47
CA GLN A 117 -0.91 -21.84 -1.86
C GLN A 117 -0.27 -22.83 -2.84
N LYS A 118 -0.62 -22.79 -4.14
CA LYS A 118 0.03 -23.62 -5.16
C LYS A 118 1.52 -23.33 -5.28
N PHE A 119 1.92 -22.06 -5.33
CA PHE A 119 3.33 -21.67 -5.28
C PHE A 119 4.02 -22.20 -4.03
N ALA A 120 3.44 -21.93 -2.87
CA ALA A 120 4.03 -22.31 -1.60
C ALA A 120 4.15 -23.84 -1.43
N ARG A 121 3.13 -24.62 -1.85
CA ARG A 121 3.17 -26.09 -1.81
C ARG A 121 4.22 -26.69 -2.76
N ALA A 122 4.53 -26.00 -3.86
CA ALA A 122 5.62 -26.36 -4.75
C ALA A 122 7.00 -25.96 -4.23
N GLY A 123 7.10 -25.39 -3.02
CA GLY A 123 8.33 -24.87 -2.46
C GLY A 123 8.86 -23.63 -3.17
N GLN A 124 7.99 -22.92 -3.92
CA GLN A 124 8.35 -21.78 -4.74
C GLN A 124 7.80 -20.50 -4.16
N SER A 125 8.54 -19.41 -4.35
CA SER A 125 8.07 -18.05 -4.16
C SER A 125 7.47 -17.53 -5.47
N GLY A 126 6.51 -16.62 -5.36
CA GLY A 126 5.88 -16.06 -6.57
C GLY A 126 4.96 -14.89 -6.27
N TRP A 127 4.38 -14.34 -7.33
CA TRP A 127 3.44 -13.23 -7.28
C TRP A 127 2.08 -13.65 -7.83
N VAL A 128 1.00 -13.19 -7.18
CA VAL A 128 -0.37 -13.44 -7.64
C VAL A 128 -1.15 -12.13 -7.65
N ASP A 129 -1.79 -11.84 -8.77
CA ASP A 129 -2.61 -10.65 -8.99
C ASP A 129 -4.08 -10.94 -8.72
N TYR A 130 -4.74 -10.05 -7.99
CA TYR A 130 -6.17 -10.10 -7.66
C TYR A 130 -6.69 -8.73 -7.24
N LYS A 131 -7.99 -8.61 -6.98
CA LYS A 131 -8.61 -7.38 -6.45
C LYS A 131 -8.94 -7.54 -4.98
N TRP A 132 -8.56 -6.56 -4.15
CA TRP A 132 -8.78 -6.63 -2.72
C TRP A 132 -9.01 -5.25 -2.11
N PRO A 133 -9.81 -5.13 -1.03
CA PRO A 133 -9.95 -3.87 -0.30
C PRO A 133 -8.61 -3.37 0.22
N ASN A 134 -8.24 -2.15 -0.14
CA ASN A 134 -7.05 -1.49 0.40
C ASN A 134 -7.35 -0.98 1.80
N PRO A 135 -6.54 -1.31 2.83
CA PRO A 135 -6.82 -0.95 4.22
C PRO A 135 -6.71 0.55 4.51
N VAL A 136 -6.12 1.32 3.59
CA VAL A 136 -5.93 2.77 3.73
C VAL A 136 -7.05 3.54 3.02
N SER A 137 -7.33 3.20 1.75
CA SER A 137 -8.36 3.88 0.95
C SER A 137 -9.76 3.32 1.17
N ASN A 138 -9.90 2.10 1.72
CA ASN A 138 -11.14 1.33 1.85
C ASN A 138 -11.85 1.05 0.51
N VAL A 139 -11.11 1.13 -0.60
CA VAL A 139 -11.61 0.83 -1.95
C VAL A 139 -11.04 -0.49 -2.44
N ILE A 140 -11.80 -1.23 -3.25
CA ILE A 140 -11.29 -2.43 -3.94
C ILE A 140 -10.34 -1.97 -5.04
N GLU A 141 -9.08 -2.38 -4.93
CA GLU A 141 -8.01 -2.02 -5.86
C GLU A 141 -7.31 -3.28 -6.38
N SER A 142 -6.61 -3.14 -7.50
CA SER A 142 -5.70 -4.17 -7.98
C SER A 142 -4.56 -4.36 -6.99
N LYS A 143 -4.31 -5.61 -6.60
CA LYS A 143 -3.27 -6.00 -5.65
C LYS A 143 -2.41 -7.09 -6.27
N THR A 144 -1.11 -7.00 -6.11
CA THR A 144 -0.18 -8.10 -6.37
C THR A 144 0.45 -8.55 -5.07
N THR A 145 0.39 -9.83 -4.76
CA THR A 145 0.89 -10.39 -3.50
C THR A 145 2.03 -11.35 -3.75
N TYR A 146 3.14 -11.10 -3.06
CA TYR A 146 4.28 -12.00 -2.96
C TYR A 146 3.99 -13.09 -1.92
N VAL A 147 4.34 -14.33 -2.24
CA VAL A 147 4.31 -15.46 -1.33
C VAL A 147 5.68 -16.10 -1.23
N GLU A 148 6.09 -16.46 -0.02
CA GLU A 148 7.29 -17.23 0.24
C GLU A 148 6.98 -18.34 1.27
N PRO A 149 7.28 -19.64 0.96
CA PRO A 149 7.00 -20.74 1.85
C PRO A 149 8.08 -20.89 2.92
N LEU A 150 7.68 -21.37 4.09
CA LEU A 150 8.57 -21.87 5.13
C LEU A 150 7.92 -23.09 5.79
N GLY A 151 8.43 -24.30 5.50
CA GLY A 151 7.79 -25.54 5.94
C GLY A 151 6.34 -25.64 5.44
N ASN A 152 5.40 -25.80 6.37
CA ASN A 152 3.96 -25.84 6.08
C ASN A 152 3.27 -24.46 6.12
N LEU A 153 4.03 -23.37 6.15
CA LEU A 153 3.48 -22.01 6.19
C LEU A 153 3.76 -21.27 4.88
N ALA A 154 2.81 -20.44 4.46
CA ALA A 154 2.99 -19.46 3.41
C ALA A 154 2.92 -18.05 4.01
N PHE A 155 4.01 -17.31 3.91
CA PHE A 155 4.11 -15.91 4.32
C PHE A 155 3.81 -15.03 3.11
N CYS A 156 2.88 -14.11 3.25
CA CYS A 156 2.37 -13.30 2.16
C CYS A 156 2.37 -11.81 2.51
N ALA A 157 2.75 -10.98 1.54
CA ALA A 157 2.55 -9.53 1.62
C ALA A 157 2.26 -8.97 0.22
N GLY A 158 1.33 -8.05 0.10
CA GLY A 158 0.90 -7.55 -1.21
C GLY A 158 0.80 -6.05 -1.28
N VAL A 159 1.15 -5.52 -2.45
CA VAL A 159 1.11 -4.10 -2.79
C VAL A 159 -0.08 -3.78 -3.67
N TYR A 160 -0.64 -2.59 -3.51
CA TYR A 160 -1.77 -2.12 -4.30
C TYR A 160 -1.31 -1.21 -5.44
N GLN A 161 -1.98 -1.34 -6.56
CA GLN A 161 -1.75 -0.48 -7.72
C GLN A 161 -2.84 0.60 -7.76
N PRO A 162 -2.52 1.83 -8.15
CA PRO A 162 -3.55 2.84 -8.36
C PRO A 162 -4.57 2.34 -9.39
N ALA A 163 -5.84 2.72 -9.21
CA ALA A 163 -6.84 2.52 -10.25
C ALA A 163 -6.32 3.16 -11.55
N LYS A 164 -6.37 2.42 -12.65
CA LYS A 164 -6.10 3.03 -13.96
C LYS A 164 -7.18 4.08 -14.21
N PRO A 165 -6.79 5.28 -14.67
CA PRO A 165 -7.73 6.33 -15.03
C PRO A 165 -8.69 5.88 -16.12
#